data_ead342e79318deffd673ec60a415406b
#
_entry.id   ead342e79318deffd673ec60a415406b
#
_cell.length_a   1.000
_cell.length_b   1.000
_cell.length_c   1.000
_cell.angle_alpha   90.00
_cell.angle_beta   90.00
_cell.angle_gamma   90.00
#
_symmetry.space_group_name_H-M   'P 1'
#
loop_
_entity.id
_entity.type
_entity.pdbx_description
1 polymer ?
#
loop_
_entity_poly.entity_id
_entity_poly.type
_entity_poly.pdbx_seq_one_letter_code
_entity_poly.pdbx_strand_id
1 'polypeptide(L)'
;MKKYNPKAIEAKWQKVWAKQKLNLAKDGSKKPKFYALIEFPFPSGDGLHVGHMRSYTALDVVARKRRAEGYEVLYPIGWDAFGLPTENYAIKTGRQPALITKQNTTRYRKQLQSLGFSFDWSREVNTTDPNYYKWTQWLFLQFFKKGLAYKAKIAINWCPKDKIGLANEEVVTRSTGSGQVEVCERCGTAVEQREKDQWLLAITKYADRLDRELDLVDYPEPVKLQQRNWIGRSEGAEIEFKVINPTPDPLPEGVGEVGEFGYHTTDPNTWRVLQDRALEMRKSPPPAEKI
;
A
#
# COMPACT_ATOMS: atom_id res chain seq x y z
N MET A 1 29.42 43.24 4.39
CA MET A 1 28.47 42.31 5.02
C MET A 1 29.14 40.96 5.17
N LYS A 2 29.01 40.30 6.34
CA LYS A 2 29.51 38.92 6.48
C LYS A 2 28.71 38.00 5.57
N LYS A 3 29.40 37.18 4.78
CA LYS A 3 28.77 36.19 3.87
C LYS A 3 27.97 35.20 4.69
N TYR A 4 26.74 34.91 4.28
CA TYR A 4 25.90 33.89 4.91
C TYR A 4 26.60 32.51 4.89
N ASN A 5 26.71 31.88 6.06
CA ASN A 5 27.32 30.57 6.20
C ASN A 5 26.24 29.57 6.73
N PRO A 6 25.55 28.85 5.87
CA PRO A 6 24.45 27.96 6.27
C PRO A 6 24.90 26.92 7.27
N LYS A 7 26.04 26.26 7.04
CA LYS A 7 26.51 25.17 7.91
C LYS A 7 26.70 25.61 9.37
N ALA A 8 27.25 26.79 9.60
CA ALA A 8 27.46 27.32 10.95
C ALA A 8 26.15 27.78 11.59
N ILE A 9 25.30 28.46 10.82
CA ILE A 9 24.03 29.01 11.31
C ILE A 9 23.04 27.91 11.61
N GLU A 10 22.86 26.95 10.72
CA GLU A 10 21.94 25.83 10.88
C GLU A 10 22.32 24.97 12.10
N ALA A 11 23.59 24.57 12.21
CA ALA A 11 24.08 23.81 13.36
C ALA A 11 23.88 24.53 14.70
N LYS A 12 24.06 25.86 14.71
CA LYS A 12 23.79 26.69 15.91
C LYS A 12 22.32 26.62 16.31
N TRP A 13 21.42 26.88 15.37
CA TRP A 13 19.99 26.95 15.67
C TRP A 13 19.38 25.60 15.98
N GLN A 14 19.78 24.53 15.32
CA GLN A 14 19.35 23.18 15.64
C GLN A 14 19.70 22.80 17.09
N LYS A 15 20.91 23.17 17.58
CA LYS A 15 21.30 22.98 18.98
C LYS A 15 20.44 23.81 19.94
N VAL A 16 20.11 25.04 19.58
CA VAL A 16 19.24 25.92 20.39
C VAL A 16 17.83 25.30 20.51
N TRP A 17 17.24 24.89 19.39
CA TRP A 17 15.90 24.28 19.36
C TRP A 17 15.85 22.98 20.16
N ALA A 18 16.86 22.13 20.04
CA ALA A 18 16.96 20.90 20.80
C ALA A 18 17.06 21.18 22.33
N LYS A 19 17.90 22.15 22.73
CA LYS A 19 18.03 22.54 24.14
C LYS A 19 16.72 23.11 24.69
N GLN A 20 16.02 23.93 23.93
CA GLN A 20 14.75 24.54 24.34
C GLN A 20 13.55 23.59 24.25
N LYS A 21 13.73 22.38 23.70
CA LYS A 21 12.68 21.36 23.55
C LYS A 21 11.42 21.90 22.86
N LEU A 22 11.59 22.76 21.84
CA LEU A 22 10.49 23.48 21.18
C LEU A 22 9.51 22.57 20.45
N ASN A 23 9.94 21.36 20.07
CA ASN A 23 9.18 20.44 19.25
C ASN A 23 8.45 19.37 20.07
N LEU A 24 8.64 19.33 21.38
CA LEU A 24 8.02 18.29 22.21
C LEU A 24 6.55 18.62 22.46
N ALA A 25 5.68 17.66 22.23
CA ALA A 25 4.28 17.74 22.60
C ALA A 25 4.10 17.45 24.10
N LYS A 26 3.22 18.23 24.75
CA LYS A 26 2.92 18.06 26.17
C LYS A 26 1.64 17.27 26.36
N ASP A 27 1.70 16.17 27.09
CA ASP A 27 0.53 15.42 27.49
C ASP A 27 -0.35 16.27 28.42
N GLY A 28 -1.67 16.14 28.27
CA GLY A 28 -2.63 16.88 29.09
C GLY A 28 -2.67 18.39 28.83
N SER A 29 -2.02 18.90 27.78
CA SER A 29 -2.11 20.30 27.39
C SER A 29 -3.56 20.72 27.13
N LYS A 30 -3.94 21.93 27.61
CA LYS A 30 -5.26 22.54 27.36
C LYS A 30 -5.33 23.31 26.05
N LYS A 31 -4.20 23.44 25.33
CA LYS A 31 -4.16 24.08 24.01
C LYS A 31 -4.94 23.26 22.99
N PRO A 32 -5.44 23.88 21.92
CA PRO A 32 -5.97 23.15 20.77
C PRO A 32 -4.93 22.16 20.27
N LYS A 33 -5.32 20.92 19.98
CA LYS A 33 -4.41 19.86 19.56
C LYS A 33 -4.29 19.83 18.05
N PHE A 34 -3.09 19.59 17.55
CA PHE A 34 -2.84 19.33 16.14
C PHE A 34 -1.93 18.13 16.01
N TYR A 35 -2.41 17.09 15.33
CA TYR A 35 -1.63 15.90 15.04
C TYR A 35 -1.12 15.95 13.60
N ALA A 36 0.18 16.16 13.43
CA ALA A 36 0.85 16.13 12.14
C ALA A 36 1.31 14.70 11.85
N LEU A 37 0.56 13.97 11.04
CA LEU A 37 0.84 12.58 10.71
C LEU A 37 1.59 12.48 9.39
N ILE A 38 2.70 11.74 9.40
CA ILE A 38 3.54 11.45 8.23
C ILE A 38 3.88 9.97 8.19
N GLU A 39 4.10 9.42 7.00
CA GLU A 39 4.56 8.04 6.84
C GLU A 39 5.94 7.86 7.46
N PHE A 40 6.15 6.73 8.12
CA PHE A 40 7.46 6.34 8.59
C PHE A 40 8.27 5.75 7.43
N PRO A 41 9.53 6.17 7.23
CA PRO A 41 10.35 5.63 6.15
C PRO A 41 10.75 4.19 6.44
N PHE A 42 10.89 3.39 5.38
CA PHE A 42 11.51 2.08 5.45
C PHE A 42 13.03 2.23 5.56
N PRO A 43 13.67 1.75 6.62
CA PRO A 43 15.13 1.83 6.78
C PRO A 43 15.86 0.74 5.98
N SER A 44 15.48 0.53 4.73
CA SER A 44 15.93 -0.57 3.88
C SER A 44 17.12 -0.25 2.98
N GLY A 45 17.51 1.02 2.87
CA GLY A 45 18.55 1.48 1.98
C GLY A 45 19.63 2.32 2.67
N ASP A 46 20.53 2.86 1.85
CA ASP A 46 21.68 3.64 2.33
C ASP A 46 21.33 5.05 2.83
N GLY A 47 20.09 5.47 2.74
CA GLY A 47 19.63 6.78 3.21
C GLY A 47 18.27 7.17 2.65
N LEU A 48 17.82 8.36 3.06
CA LEU A 48 16.60 8.96 2.57
C LEU A 48 16.73 9.34 1.09
N HIS A 49 15.65 9.23 0.36
CA HIS A 49 15.55 9.73 -1.02
C HIS A 49 14.79 11.07 -1.08
N VAL A 50 14.86 11.76 -2.22
CA VAL A 50 14.26 13.08 -2.42
C VAL A 50 12.75 13.11 -2.14
N GLY A 51 12.03 12.00 -2.38
CA GLY A 51 10.60 11.89 -2.07
C GLY A 51 10.27 12.15 -0.60
N HIS A 52 11.09 11.64 0.33
CA HIS A 52 10.91 11.92 1.76
C HIS A 52 11.02 13.43 2.06
N MET A 53 11.95 14.13 1.38
CA MET A 53 12.13 15.56 1.59
C MET A 53 10.90 16.36 1.22
N ARG A 54 10.22 15.98 0.15
CA ARG A 54 9.03 16.68 -0.34
C ARG A 54 7.90 16.65 0.69
N SER A 55 7.49 15.47 1.12
CA SER A 55 6.36 15.32 2.05
C SER A 55 6.70 15.84 3.44
N TYR A 56 7.90 15.54 3.95
CA TYR A 56 8.32 15.94 5.29
C TYR A 56 8.48 17.46 5.42
N THR A 57 9.04 18.13 4.41
CA THR A 57 9.15 19.59 4.40
C THR A 57 7.77 20.25 4.38
N ALA A 58 6.85 19.77 3.55
CA ALA A 58 5.50 20.33 3.48
C ALA A 58 4.79 20.26 4.83
N LEU A 59 4.83 19.10 5.48
CA LEU A 59 4.17 18.93 6.78
C LEU A 59 4.91 19.65 7.92
N ASP A 60 6.24 19.78 7.85
CA ASP A 60 7.02 20.54 8.83
C ASP A 60 6.64 22.02 8.83
N VAL A 61 6.42 22.61 7.64
CA VAL A 61 5.91 23.98 7.52
C VAL A 61 4.56 24.13 8.21
N VAL A 62 3.64 23.20 7.99
CA VAL A 62 2.32 23.21 8.64
C VAL A 62 2.48 23.04 10.16
N ALA A 63 3.29 22.09 10.62
CA ALA A 63 3.53 21.86 12.04
C ALA A 63 4.09 23.10 12.75
N ARG A 64 5.07 23.80 12.13
CA ARG A 64 5.62 25.05 12.65
C ARG A 64 4.59 26.17 12.69
N LYS A 65 3.81 26.32 11.63
CA LYS A 65 2.71 27.29 11.57
C LYS A 65 1.72 27.06 12.72
N ARG A 66 1.26 25.83 12.90
CA ARG A 66 0.32 25.49 13.99
C ARG A 66 0.89 25.77 15.38
N ARG A 67 2.17 25.50 15.62
CA ARG A 67 2.82 25.89 16.88
C ARG A 67 2.84 27.41 17.08
N ALA A 68 3.13 28.18 16.02
CA ALA A 68 3.09 29.63 16.07
C ALA A 68 1.68 30.19 16.33
N GLU A 69 0.64 29.51 15.87
CA GLU A 69 -0.77 29.81 16.13
C GLU A 69 -1.24 29.38 17.54
N GLY A 70 -0.36 28.79 18.36
CA GLY A 70 -0.65 28.42 19.75
C GLY A 70 -1.19 27.00 19.94
N TYR A 71 -1.19 26.15 18.91
CA TYR A 71 -1.59 24.74 19.03
C TYR A 71 -0.53 23.92 19.80
N GLU A 72 -0.99 22.89 20.49
CA GLU A 72 -0.13 21.79 20.94
C GLU A 72 0.02 20.78 19.76
N VAL A 73 1.21 20.74 19.18
CA VAL A 73 1.46 19.97 17.96
C VAL A 73 2.22 18.70 18.30
N LEU A 74 1.63 17.55 18.00
CA LEU A 74 2.31 16.26 17.98
C LEU A 74 2.75 15.96 16.54
N TYR A 75 4.06 15.97 16.31
CA TYR A 75 4.68 15.61 15.02
C TYR A 75 5.70 14.48 15.27
N PRO A 76 5.24 13.22 15.35
CA PRO A 76 6.11 12.09 15.62
C PRO A 76 6.85 11.64 14.36
N ILE A 77 7.92 10.90 14.56
CA ILE A 77 8.64 10.17 13.51
C ILE A 77 8.90 8.75 13.99
N GLY A 78 9.12 7.84 13.05
CA GLY A 78 9.45 6.45 13.36
C GLY A 78 10.07 5.74 12.19
N TRP A 79 10.24 4.44 12.34
CA TRP A 79 10.84 3.56 11.36
C TRP A 79 9.90 2.41 11.12
N ASP A 80 9.42 2.28 9.88
CA ASP A 80 8.71 1.09 9.43
C ASP A 80 9.75 0.02 9.06
N ALA A 81 10.19 -0.71 10.10
CA ALA A 81 11.44 -1.45 10.06
C ALA A 81 11.28 -2.94 9.77
N PHE A 82 10.05 -3.49 9.79
CA PHE A 82 9.78 -4.83 9.27
C PHE A 82 9.74 -4.80 7.74
N GLY A 83 10.14 -5.89 7.12
CA GLY A 83 9.90 -6.07 5.69
C GLY A 83 11.04 -6.72 4.93
N LEU A 84 10.66 -7.26 3.78
CA LEU A 84 11.50 -7.99 2.85
C LEU A 84 12.73 -7.20 2.35
N PRO A 85 12.68 -5.89 2.08
CA PRO A 85 13.87 -5.17 1.62
C PRO A 85 15.06 -5.25 2.57
N THR A 86 14.84 -5.14 3.88
CA THR A 86 15.91 -5.28 4.88
C THR A 86 16.42 -6.73 4.95
N GLU A 87 15.51 -7.71 4.88
CA GLU A 87 15.89 -9.13 4.90
C GLU A 87 16.70 -9.53 3.67
N ASN A 88 16.29 -9.11 2.48
CA ASN A 88 17.04 -9.34 1.23
C ASN A 88 18.41 -8.70 1.27
N TYR A 89 18.52 -7.49 1.81
CA TYR A 89 19.82 -6.85 1.99
C TYR A 89 20.68 -7.61 3.01
N ALA A 90 20.08 -8.13 4.07
CA ALA A 90 20.76 -8.96 5.07
C ALA A 90 21.32 -10.25 4.44
N ILE A 91 20.53 -10.94 3.62
CA ILE A 91 20.94 -12.13 2.88
C ILE A 91 22.11 -11.78 1.94
N LYS A 92 21.98 -10.71 1.16
CA LYS A 92 23.00 -10.25 0.21
C LYS A 92 24.34 -9.91 0.88
N THR A 93 24.30 -9.36 2.08
CA THR A 93 25.50 -8.88 2.81
C THR A 93 26.00 -9.86 3.87
N GLY A 94 25.31 -10.97 4.12
CA GLY A 94 25.65 -11.94 5.17
C GLY A 94 25.53 -11.38 6.58
N ARG A 95 24.73 -10.35 6.80
CA ARG A 95 24.59 -9.64 8.08
C ARG A 95 23.20 -9.83 8.68
N GLN A 96 23.12 -9.80 10.01
CA GLN A 96 21.83 -9.92 10.71
C GLN A 96 20.93 -8.72 10.41
N PRO A 97 19.62 -8.93 10.10
CA PRO A 97 18.66 -7.85 9.82
C PRO A 97 18.59 -6.79 10.91
N ALA A 98 18.62 -7.20 12.18
CA ALA A 98 18.58 -6.28 13.33
C ALA A 98 19.75 -5.29 13.34
N LEU A 99 20.96 -5.72 12.99
CA LEU A 99 22.13 -4.85 12.90
C LEU A 99 22.01 -3.85 11.76
N ILE A 100 21.50 -4.30 10.61
CA ILE A 100 21.26 -3.45 9.45
C ILE A 100 20.20 -2.40 9.78
N THR A 101 19.07 -2.80 10.34
CA THR A 101 18.01 -1.89 10.79
C THR A 101 18.55 -0.83 11.74
N LYS A 102 19.30 -1.22 12.75
CA LYS A 102 19.92 -0.29 13.71
C LYS A 102 20.87 0.70 13.02
N GLN A 103 21.67 0.24 12.09
CA GLN A 103 22.61 1.09 11.34
C GLN A 103 21.86 2.08 10.46
N ASN A 104 20.87 1.61 9.72
CA ASN A 104 20.10 2.42 8.79
C ASN A 104 19.23 3.45 9.53
N THR A 105 18.52 3.05 10.58
CA THR A 105 17.74 3.99 11.41
C THR A 105 18.61 5.07 12.03
N THR A 106 19.82 4.72 12.48
CA THR A 106 20.78 5.71 12.98
C THR A 106 21.20 6.71 11.90
N ARG A 107 21.44 6.24 10.67
CA ARG A 107 21.78 7.09 9.53
C ARG A 107 20.62 8.01 9.15
N TYR A 108 19.42 7.45 9.01
CA TYR A 108 18.21 8.20 8.66
C TYR A 108 17.91 9.28 9.71
N ARG A 109 18.01 8.94 10.98
CA ARG A 109 17.85 9.92 12.07
C ARG A 109 18.83 11.09 11.93
N LYS A 110 20.10 10.83 11.67
CA LYS A 110 21.10 11.88 11.43
C LYS A 110 20.75 12.75 10.22
N GLN A 111 20.27 12.15 9.15
CA GLN A 111 19.85 12.89 7.95
C GLN A 111 18.65 13.79 8.23
N LEU A 112 17.60 13.26 8.87
CA LEU A 112 16.40 14.04 9.25
C LEU A 112 16.74 15.17 10.23
N GLN A 113 17.62 14.91 11.20
CA GLN A 113 18.08 15.93 12.12
C GLN A 113 18.89 17.03 11.44
N SER A 114 19.72 16.67 10.45
CA SER A 114 20.51 17.65 9.71
C SER A 114 19.64 18.62 8.88
N LEU A 115 18.44 18.18 8.47
CA LEU A 115 17.45 19.01 7.79
C LEU A 115 16.68 19.94 8.75
N GLY A 116 16.82 19.73 10.06
CA GLY A 116 16.21 20.57 11.08
C GLY A 116 14.70 20.44 11.18
N PHE A 117 14.10 19.33 10.76
CA PHE A 117 12.67 19.07 10.91
C PHE A 117 12.24 19.11 12.39
N SER A 118 11.04 19.62 12.62
CA SER A 118 10.50 19.84 13.97
C SER A 118 9.78 18.62 14.55
N PHE A 119 10.33 17.42 14.29
CA PHE A 119 9.81 16.18 14.87
C PHE A 119 9.93 16.16 16.39
N ASP A 120 8.97 15.53 17.03
CA ASP A 120 9.09 15.16 18.45
C ASP A 120 9.88 13.85 18.60
N TRP A 121 11.18 13.97 18.71
CA TRP A 121 12.10 12.84 18.84
C TRP A 121 11.93 12.04 20.14
N SER A 122 11.23 12.59 21.14
CA SER A 122 10.94 11.86 22.39
C SER A 122 9.87 10.78 22.18
N ARG A 123 9.15 10.87 21.06
CA ARG A 123 8.10 9.93 20.66
C ARG A 123 8.47 9.14 19.40
N GLU A 124 9.76 8.98 19.19
CA GLU A 124 10.26 8.14 18.11
C GLU A 124 9.78 6.71 18.26
N VAL A 125 9.28 6.13 17.16
CA VAL A 125 8.73 4.78 17.09
C VAL A 125 9.62 3.90 16.24
N ASN A 126 9.81 2.65 16.65
CA ASN A 126 10.37 1.59 15.80
C ASN A 126 9.40 0.41 15.79
N THR A 127 8.88 0.07 14.64
CA THR A 127 7.89 -1.01 14.51
C THR A 127 8.43 -2.39 14.89
N THR A 128 9.76 -2.58 14.89
CA THR A 128 10.42 -3.81 15.34
C THR A 128 10.71 -3.86 16.85
N ASP A 129 10.38 -2.79 17.59
CA ASP A 129 10.49 -2.81 19.04
C ASP A 129 9.38 -3.70 19.64
N PRO A 130 9.69 -4.69 20.49
CA PRO A 130 8.69 -5.52 21.16
C PRO A 130 7.64 -4.71 21.93
N ASN A 131 8.02 -3.57 22.50
CA ASN A 131 7.08 -2.68 23.18
C ASN A 131 6.08 -2.02 22.24
N TYR A 132 6.42 -1.92 20.95
CA TYR A 132 5.50 -1.43 19.90
C TYR A 132 4.67 -2.57 19.33
N TYR A 133 5.28 -3.61 18.76
CA TYR A 133 4.52 -4.63 18.04
C TYR A 133 3.65 -5.51 18.92
N LYS A 134 3.85 -5.55 20.24
CA LYS A 134 2.90 -6.21 21.15
C LYS A 134 1.47 -5.69 21.00
N TRP A 135 1.30 -4.40 20.62
CA TRP A 135 -0.01 -3.83 20.38
C TRP A 135 -0.62 -4.29 19.06
N THR A 136 0.19 -4.48 18.03
CA THR A 136 -0.25 -5.13 16.78
C THR A 136 -0.71 -6.56 17.03
N GLN A 137 0.04 -7.31 17.83
CA GLN A 137 -0.35 -8.66 18.25
C GLN A 137 -1.64 -8.67 19.08
N TRP A 138 -1.78 -7.70 19.99
CA TRP A 138 -3.01 -7.56 20.77
C TRP A 138 -4.21 -7.25 19.88
N LEU A 139 -4.09 -6.35 18.91
CA LEU A 139 -5.15 -6.05 17.94
C LEU A 139 -5.53 -7.29 17.11
N PHE A 140 -4.54 -8.04 16.63
CA PHE A 140 -4.81 -9.30 15.95
C PHE A 140 -5.65 -10.26 16.81
N LEU A 141 -5.29 -10.41 18.08
CA LEU A 141 -6.06 -11.24 19.00
C LEU A 141 -7.49 -10.72 19.22
N GLN A 142 -7.72 -9.41 19.22
CA GLN A 142 -9.07 -8.86 19.29
C GLN A 142 -9.86 -9.17 18.00
N PHE A 143 -9.24 -9.07 16.82
CA PHE A 143 -9.88 -9.45 15.56
C PHE A 143 -10.20 -10.95 15.53
N PHE A 144 -9.28 -11.78 15.98
CA PHE A 144 -9.51 -13.23 16.09
C PHE A 144 -10.69 -13.56 17.02
N LYS A 145 -10.73 -12.97 18.23
CA LYS A 145 -11.85 -13.14 19.17
C LYS A 145 -13.21 -12.70 18.62
N LYS A 146 -13.21 -11.74 17.70
CA LYS A 146 -14.42 -11.23 17.03
C LYS A 146 -14.76 -11.97 15.74
N GLY A 147 -14.01 -13.02 15.36
CA GLY A 147 -14.21 -13.74 14.11
C GLY A 147 -13.90 -12.90 12.86
N LEU A 148 -13.10 -11.85 13.02
CA LEU A 148 -12.64 -10.99 11.92
C LEU A 148 -11.29 -11.43 11.36
N ALA A 149 -10.49 -12.12 12.15
CA ALA A 149 -9.29 -12.82 11.70
C ALA A 149 -9.56 -14.33 11.71
N TYR A 150 -9.25 -15.00 10.60
CA TYR A 150 -9.48 -16.42 10.43
C TYR A 150 -8.40 -17.03 9.54
N LYS A 151 -8.26 -18.36 9.60
CA LYS A 151 -7.29 -19.09 8.79
C LYS A 151 -8.01 -19.89 7.71
N ALA A 152 -7.53 -19.78 6.48
CA ALA A 152 -8.05 -20.55 5.35
C ALA A 152 -6.94 -20.91 4.36
N LYS A 153 -7.17 -21.99 3.61
CA LYS A 153 -6.34 -22.30 2.43
C LYS A 153 -6.78 -21.42 1.28
N ILE A 154 -5.86 -20.69 0.72
CA ILE A 154 -6.08 -19.85 -0.46
C ILE A 154 -4.92 -20.00 -1.45
N ALA A 155 -5.23 -19.85 -2.73
CA ALA A 155 -4.21 -19.68 -3.75
C ALA A 155 -3.57 -18.30 -3.60
N ILE A 156 -2.24 -18.28 -3.58
CA ILE A 156 -1.45 -17.06 -3.52
C ILE A 156 -0.48 -16.99 -4.70
N ASN A 157 -0.20 -15.79 -5.16
CA ASN A 157 0.91 -15.56 -6.08
C ASN A 157 2.22 -15.79 -5.34
N TRP A 158 3.07 -16.65 -5.87
CA TRP A 158 4.32 -17.05 -5.23
C TRP A 158 5.52 -16.73 -6.12
N CYS A 159 6.51 -16.03 -5.57
CA CYS A 159 7.81 -15.87 -6.22
C CYS A 159 8.76 -16.98 -5.76
N PRO A 160 9.14 -17.93 -6.65
CA PRO A 160 10.01 -19.04 -6.25
C PRO A 160 11.45 -18.62 -5.95
N LYS A 161 11.91 -17.51 -6.54
CA LYS A 161 13.24 -16.95 -6.31
C LYS A 161 13.34 -16.24 -4.96
N ASP A 162 12.41 -15.34 -4.67
CA ASP A 162 12.40 -14.58 -3.42
C ASP A 162 11.75 -15.36 -2.28
N LYS A 163 11.11 -16.50 -2.58
CA LYS A 163 10.44 -17.41 -1.64
C LYS A 163 9.36 -16.69 -0.81
N ILE A 164 8.56 -15.86 -1.46
CA ILE A 164 7.54 -15.01 -0.83
C ILE A 164 6.22 -15.06 -1.60
N GLY A 165 5.11 -14.89 -0.86
CA GLY A 165 3.80 -14.57 -1.44
C GLY A 165 3.77 -13.12 -1.90
N LEU A 166 3.18 -12.88 -3.07
CA LEU A 166 3.05 -11.57 -3.68
C LEU A 166 1.59 -11.11 -3.61
N ALA A 167 1.39 -9.83 -3.35
CA ALA A 167 0.12 -9.18 -3.60
C ALA A 167 -0.13 -9.06 -5.12
N ASN A 168 -1.38 -8.86 -5.52
CA ASN A 168 -1.70 -8.75 -6.96
C ASN A 168 -0.96 -7.58 -7.62
N GLU A 169 -0.75 -6.50 -6.89
CA GLU A 169 -0.05 -5.29 -7.34
C GLU A 169 1.46 -5.52 -7.55
N GLU A 170 2.02 -6.57 -6.94
CA GLU A 170 3.44 -6.96 -7.08
C GLU A 170 3.67 -7.94 -8.24
N VAL A 171 2.62 -8.29 -8.96
CA VAL A 171 2.65 -9.14 -10.15
C VAL A 171 2.46 -8.28 -11.38
N VAL A 172 3.45 -8.28 -12.26
CA VAL A 172 3.41 -7.53 -13.51
C VAL A 172 3.40 -8.47 -14.70
N THR A 173 2.58 -8.14 -15.69
CA THR A 173 2.52 -8.91 -16.94
C THR A 173 3.60 -8.43 -17.89
N ARG A 174 4.43 -9.34 -18.39
CA ARG A 174 5.42 -9.07 -19.42
C ARG A 174 5.10 -9.81 -20.70
N SER A 175 5.20 -9.12 -21.83
CA SER A 175 5.12 -9.75 -23.15
C SER A 175 6.44 -10.45 -23.46
N THR A 176 6.33 -11.70 -23.88
CA THR A 176 7.44 -12.50 -24.41
C THR A 176 7.13 -12.86 -25.86
N GLY A 177 8.12 -13.34 -26.61
CA GLY A 177 7.88 -13.79 -28.00
C GLY A 177 6.87 -14.94 -28.14
N SER A 178 6.53 -15.60 -27.02
CA SER A 178 5.59 -16.73 -26.95
C SER A 178 4.28 -16.40 -26.24
N GLY A 179 4.04 -15.14 -25.84
CA GLY A 179 2.82 -14.73 -25.13
C GLY A 179 3.07 -13.81 -23.94
N GLN A 180 2.10 -13.73 -23.05
CA GLN A 180 2.20 -12.94 -21.82
C GLN A 180 2.54 -13.85 -20.64
N VAL A 181 3.44 -13.39 -19.79
CA VAL A 181 3.87 -14.09 -18.57
C VAL A 181 3.75 -13.15 -17.37
N GLU A 182 3.17 -13.65 -16.28
CA GLU A 182 3.13 -12.96 -15.00
C GLU A 182 4.44 -13.14 -14.26
N VAL A 183 5.07 -12.03 -13.88
CA VAL A 183 6.38 -12.05 -13.22
C VAL A 183 6.35 -11.18 -11.95
N CYS A 184 7.20 -11.54 -11.01
CA CYS A 184 7.46 -10.73 -9.84
C CYS A 184 8.04 -9.37 -10.25
N GLU A 185 7.42 -8.27 -9.81
CA GLU A 185 7.86 -6.90 -10.11
C GLU A 185 9.33 -6.68 -9.70
N ARG A 186 9.75 -7.27 -8.58
CA ARG A 186 11.07 -7.05 -7.98
C ARG A 186 12.21 -7.79 -8.69
N CYS A 187 12.00 -9.07 -9.01
CA CYS A 187 13.07 -9.91 -9.51
C CYS A 187 12.87 -10.44 -10.94
N GLY A 188 11.69 -10.18 -11.54
CA GLY A 188 11.35 -10.59 -12.89
C GLY A 188 11.15 -12.10 -13.08
N THR A 189 11.12 -12.90 -12.01
CA THR A 189 10.90 -14.34 -12.07
C THR A 189 9.42 -14.63 -12.29
N ALA A 190 9.09 -15.63 -13.10
CA ALA A 190 7.72 -16.08 -13.33
C ALA A 190 7.04 -16.43 -11.99
N VAL A 191 5.79 -15.98 -11.85
CA VAL A 191 4.99 -16.20 -10.66
C VAL A 191 4.29 -17.55 -10.76
N GLU A 192 4.23 -18.27 -9.64
CA GLU A 192 3.51 -19.54 -9.51
C GLU A 192 2.29 -19.35 -8.61
N GLN A 193 1.19 -20.07 -8.90
CA GLN A 193 0.08 -20.17 -7.96
C GLN A 193 0.35 -21.30 -6.97
N ARG A 194 0.24 -20.99 -5.67
CA ARG A 194 0.40 -22.00 -4.60
C ARG A 194 -0.72 -21.91 -3.58
N GLU A 195 -1.30 -23.01 -3.25
CA GLU A 195 -2.20 -23.09 -2.10
C GLU A 195 -1.41 -23.06 -0.80
N LYS A 196 -1.77 -22.14 0.08
CA LYS A 196 -1.20 -22.03 1.42
C LYS A 196 -2.25 -21.71 2.47
N ASP A 197 -2.03 -22.21 3.66
CA ASP A 197 -2.75 -21.76 4.84
C ASP A 197 -2.33 -20.31 5.14
N GLN A 198 -3.29 -19.40 5.09
CA GLN A 198 -3.09 -17.98 5.33
C GLN A 198 -4.03 -17.45 6.40
N TRP A 199 -3.54 -16.49 7.18
CA TRP A 199 -4.40 -15.66 8.00
C TRP A 199 -5.06 -14.60 7.13
N LEU A 200 -6.37 -14.49 7.25
CA LEU A 200 -7.19 -13.54 6.51
C LEU A 200 -7.92 -12.63 7.48
N LEU A 201 -8.14 -11.40 7.05
CA LEU A 201 -9.02 -10.45 7.72
C LEU A 201 -10.30 -10.30 6.90
N ALA A 202 -11.46 -10.37 7.55
CA ALA A 202 -12.77 -10.27 6.90
C ALA A 202 -13.11 -8.79 6.56
N ILE A 203 -12.23 -8.11 5.80
CA ILE A 203 -12.37 -6.70 5.46
C ILE A 203 -13.60 -6.42 4.60
N THR A 204 -14.00 -7.37 3.76
CA THR A 204 -15.19 -7.25 2.88
C THR A 204 -16.50 -7.10 3.64
N LYS A 205 -16.57 -7.54 4.92
CA LYS A 205 -17.73 -7.28 5.78
C LYS A 205 -18.00 -5.80 6.03
N TYR A 206 -17.03 -4.94 5.75
CA TYR A 206 -17.10 -3.51 5.95
C TYR A 206 -17.19 -2.71 4.65
N ALA A 207 -17.20 -3.37 3.48
CA ALA A 207 -17.14 -2.73 2.17
C ALA A 207 -18.27 -1.70 1.99
N ASP A 208 -19.53 -2.11 2.18
CA ASP A 208 -20.70 -1.21 2.05
C ASP A 208 -20.69 -0.06 3.06
N ARG A 209 -20.20 -0.35 4.27
CA ARG A 209 -20.08 0.68 5.30
C ARG A 209 -19.00 1.68 4.96
N LEU A 210 -17.83 1.21 4.52
CA LEU A 210 -16.72 2.07 4.12
C LEU A 210 -17.10 2.98 2.95
N ASP A 211 -17.78 2.44 1.93
CA ASP A 211 -18.23 3.22 0.78
C ASP A 211 -19.21 4.32 1.21
N ARG A 212 -20.24 3.97 1.97
CA ARG A 212 -21.26 4.93 2.44
C ARG A 212 -20.69 6.00 3.37
N GLU A 213 -19.78 5.62 4.28
CA GLU A 213 -19.23 6.53 5.29
C GLU A 213 -18.13 7.45 4.74
N LEU A 214 -17.71 7.31 3.46
CA LEU A 214 -16.85 8.28 2.79
C LEU A 214 -17.48 9.68 2.73
N ASP A 215 -18.80 9.78 2.74
CA ASP A 215 -19.49 11.07 2.74
C ASP A 215 -19.40 11.79 4.09
N LEU A 216 -19.08 11.08 5.17
CA LEU A 216 -18.96 11.62 6.52
C LEU A 216 -17.57 12.18 6.83
N VAL A 217 -16.57 11.93 5.96
CA VAL A 217 -15.19 12.34 6.18
C VAL A 217 -14.84 13.56 5.33
N ASP A 218 -14.05 14.47 5.91
CA ASP A 218 -13.53 15.67 5.23
C ASP A 218 -12.28 15.31 4.40
N TYR A 219 -12.50 14.49 3.37
CA TYR A 219 -11.44 14.13 2.41
C TYR A 219 -11.65 14.87 1.09
N PRO A 220 -10.55 15.21 0.36
CA PRO A 220 -10.66 15.71 -1.00
C PRO A 220 -11.44 14.74 -1.90
N GLU A 221 -12.31 15.23 -2.76
CA GLU A 221 -13.16 14.41 -3.63
C GLU A 221 -12.36 13.38 -4.49
N PRO A 222 -11.19 13.70 -5.05
CA PRO A 222 -10.39 12.70 -5.75
C PRO A 222 -9.98 11.50 -4.87
N VAL A 223 -9.76 11.74 -3.57
CA VAL A 223 -9.41 10.66 -2.62
C VAL A 223 -10.62 9.77 -2.36
N LYS A 224 -11.81 10.36 -2.15
CA LYS A 224 -13.06 9.60 -1.99
C LYS A 224 -13.35 8.74 -3.22
N LEU A 225 -13.20 9.32 -4.41
CA LEU A 225 -13.40 8.61 -5.67
C LEU A 225 -12.43 7.43 -5.83
N GLN A 226 -11.16 7.62 -5.51
CA GLN A 226 -10.17 6.54 -5.54
C GLN A 226 -10.53 5.39 -4.58
N GLN A 227 -11.00 5.71 -3.37
CA GLN A 227 -11.41 4.69 -2.40
C GLN A 227 -12.67 3.95 -2.85
N ARG A 228 -13.68 4.63 -3.41
CA ARG A 228 -14.86 4.00 -4.00
C ARG A 228 -14.49 3.06 -5.15
N ASN A 229 -13.63 3.50 -6.04
CA ASN A 229 -13.14 2.68 -7.16
C ASN A 229 -12.37 1.45 -6.66
N TRP A 230 -11.60 1.58 -5.57
CA TRP A 230 -10.89 0.46 -4.96
C TRP A 230 -11.83 -0.55 -4.32
N ILE A 231 -12.87 -0.10 -3.60
CA ILE A 231 -13.91 -0.96 -3.03
C ILE A 231 -14.66 -1.69 -4.14
N GLY A 232 -14.91 -1.00 -5.28
CA GLY A 232 -15.33 -1.61 -6.53
C GLY A 232 -16.71 -2.26 -6.45
N ARG A 233 -17.73 -1.56 -5.93
CA ARG A 233 -19.11 -2.08 -5.97
C ARG A 233 -19.52 -2.33 -7.44
N SER A 234 -19.90 -3.56 -7.73
CA SER A 234 -20.42 -3.97 -9.04
C SER A 234 -21.70 -4.77 -8.85
N GLU A 235 -22.63 -4.60 -9.78
CA GLU A 235 -23.86 -5.38 -9.85
C GLU A 235 -23.82 -6.16 -11.16
N GLY A 236 -24.12 -7.47 -11.08
CA GLY A 236 -24.17 -8.37 -12.23
C GLY A 236 -25.45 -9.17 -12.20
N ALA A 237 -25.78 -9.79 -13.31
CA ALA A 237 -26.86 -10.76 -13.42
C ALA A 237 -26.29 -12.11 -13.79
N GLU A 238 -26.77 -13.16 -13.12
CA GLU A 238 -26.53 -14.54 -13.49
C GLU A 238 -27.72 -15.03 -14.29
N ILE A 239 -27.48 -15.52 -15.52
CA ILE A 239 -28.53 -16.00 -16.41
C ILE A 239 -28.27 -17.47 -16.68
N GLU A 240 -29.19 -18.30 -16.26
CA GLU A 240 -29.16 -19.73 -16.56
C GLU A 240 -29.79 -20.01 -17.94
N PHE A 241 -29.03 -20.64 -18.82
CA PHE A 241 -29.53 -21.13 -20.09
C PHE A 241 -29.70 -22.65 -20.00
N LYS A 242 -30.87 -23.13 -20.43
CA LYS A 242 -31.08 -24.55 -20.59
C LYS A 242 -30.32 -25.04 -21.84
N VAL A 243 -29.30 -25.85 -21.63
CA VAL A 243 -28.59 -26.48 -22.73
C VAL A 243 -29.52 -27.53 -23.35
N ILE A 244 -30.05 -27.26 -24.52
CA ILE A 244 -30.74 -28.25 -25.33
C ILE A 244 -29.65 -28.99 -26.09
N ASN A 245 -29.57 -30.32 -25.89
CA ASN A 245 -28.51 -31.17 -26.46
C ASN A 245 -28.33 -30.82 -27.95
N PRO A 246 -27.17 -30.40 -28.39
CA PRO A 246 -26.93 -30.12 -29.81
C PRO A 246 -26.88 -31.47 -30.54
N THR A 247 -27.92 -31.86 -31.17
CA THR A 247 -27.79 -32.72 -32.35
C THR A 247 -27.08 -31.86 -33.39
N PRO A 248 -25.92 -32.23 -33.87
CA PRO A 248 -25.27 -31.42 -34.91
C PRO A 248 -26.09 -31.60 -36.19
N ASP A 249 -27.02 -30.67 -36.46
CA ASP A 249 -27.50 -30.51 -37.81
C ASP A 249 -26.30 -30.00 -38.65
N PRO A 250 -25.98 -30.62 -39.76
CA PRO A 250 -24.92 -30.13 -40.62
C PRO A 250 -25.32 -28.71 -41.10
N LEU A 251 -24.40 -27.77 -40.85
CA LEU A 251 -24.56 -26.40 -41.36
C LEU A 251 -24.79 -26.44 -42.86
N PRO A 252 -25.75 -25.65 -43.39
CA PRO A 252 -25.96 -25.54 -44.84
C PRO A 252 -24.64 -25.10 -45.48
N GLU A 253 -24.26 -25.79 -46.56
CA GLU A 253 -23.08 -25.44 -47.37
C GLU A 253 -23.15 -23.96 -47.79
N GLY A 254 -22.19 -23.15 -47.37
CA GLY A 254 -22.05 -21.76 -47.75
C GLY A 254 -22.12 -20.73 -46.65
N VAL A 255 -22.30 -21.11 -45.36
CA VAL A 255 -22.18 -20.19 -44.26
C VAL A 255 -20.75 -20.28 -43.76
N GLY A 256 -19.96 -19.23 -43.98
CA GLY A 256 -18.61 -19.12 -43.44
C GLY A 256 -18.60 -19.28 -41.94
N GLU A 257 -17.53 -19.81 -41.41
CA GLU A 257 -17.31 -20.08 -39.98
C GLU A 257 -17.76 -18.90 -39.13
N VAL A 258 -18.91 -19.03 -38.50
CA VAL A 258 -19.33 -18.15 -37.42
C VAL A 258 -18.49 -18.59 -36.22
N GLY A 259 -17.57 -17.73 -35.78
CA GLY A 259 -16.67 -18.02 -34.68
C GLY A 259 -17.39 -18.63 -33.48
N GLU A 260 -16.88 -19.75 -33.02
CA GLU A 260 -17.40 -20.50 -31.90
C GLU A 260 -17.64 -19.57 -30.69
N PHE A 261 -18.90 -19.41 -30.33
CA PHE A 261 -19.25 -19.04 -28.99
C PHE A 261 -18.98 -20.26 -28.12
N GLY A 262 -17.77 -20.28 -27.50
CA GLY A 262 -17.29 -21.38 -26.66
C GLY A 262 -18.20 -21.63 -25.49
N TYR A 263 -18.67 -22.84 -25.42
CA TYR A 263 -19.46 -23.36 -24.31
C TYR A 263 -18.54 -24.11 -23.35
N HIS A 264 -18.73 -23.85 -22.08
CA HIS A 264 -18.19 -24.64 -20.98
C HIS A 264 -16.75 -25.11 -21.13
N THR A 265 -15.83 -24.26 -20.82
CA THR A 265 -14.55 -24.73 -20.36
C THR A 265 -14.45 -24.41 -18.87
N THR A 266 -14.13 -25.42 -18.07
CA THR A 266 -13.64 -25.27 -16.71
C THR A 266 -12.24 -24.66 -16.74
N ASP A 267 -11.80 -24.13 -17.88
CA ASP A 267 -10.50 -23.50 -18.06
C ASP A 267 -10.56 -22.05 -17.55
N PRO A 268 -9.77 -21.73 -16.51
CA PRO A 268 -9.69 -20.38 -15.97
C PRO A 268 -9.31 -19.30 -17.00
N ASN A 269 -8.67 -19.69 -18.12
CA ASN A 269 -8.25 -18.74 -19.17
C ASN A 269 -9.43 -18.21 -20.01
N THR A 270 -10.52 -18.94 -20.12
CA THR A 270 -11.72 -18.51 -20.86
C THR A 270 -12.44 -17.37 -20.13
N TRP A 271 -12.42 -17.35 -18.80
CA TRP A 271 -12.96 -16.24 -17.99
C TRP A 271 -12.19 -14.94 -18.20
N ARG A 272 -10.89 -15.04 -18.43
CA ARG A 272 -10.02 -13.88 -18.70
C ARG A 272 -10.37 -13.18 -20.00
N VAL A 273 -10.66 -13.93 -21.06
CA VAL A 273 -11.08 -13.38 -22.36
C VAL A 273 -12.41 -12.65 -22.25
N LEU A 274 -13.33 -13.12 -21.43
CA LEU A 274 -14.61 -12.46 -21.20
C LEU A 274 -14.46 -11.18 -20.35
N GLN A 275 -13.57 -11.17 -19.39
CA GLN A 275 -13.25 -9.98 -18.60
C GLN A 275 -12.55 -8.91 -19.45
N ASP A 276 -11.62 -9.28 -20.32
CA ASP A 276 -10.92 -8.35 -21.20
C ASP A 276 -11.88 -7.73 -22.23
N ARG A 277 -12.82 -8.50 -22.80
CA ARG A 277 -13.88 -7.98 -23.68
C ARG A 277 -14.86 -7.06 -22.94
N ALA A 278 -15.22 -7.37 -21.72
CA ALA A 278 -16.06 -6.48 -20.90
C ALA A 278 -15.34 -5.16 -20.57
N LEU A 279 -14.02 -5.19 -20.41
CA LEU A 279 -13.20 -3.99 -20.21
C LEU A 279 -13.09 -3.15 -21.51
N GLU A 280 -12.98 -3.78 -22.64
CA GLU A 280 -12.95 -3.09 -23.96
C GLU A 280 -14.29 -2.43 -24.30
N MET A 281 -15.42 -3.08 -24.00
CA MET A 281 -16.75 -2.49 -24.17
C MET A 281 -16.99 -1.27 -23.26
N ARG A 282 -16.31 -1.19 -22.10
CA ARG A 282 -16.34 0.01 -21.23
C ARG A 282 -15.56 1.18 -21.80
N LYS A 283 -14.59 0.94 -22.67
CA LYS A 283 -13.76 2.00 -23.30
C LYS A 283 -14.44 2.68 -24.48
N SER A 284 -15.50 2.10 -25.02
CA SER A 284 -16.27 2.66 -26.14
C SER A 284 -17.77 2.45 -25.87
N PRO A 285 -18.42 3.32 -25.12
CA PRO A 285 -19.86 3.22 -24.94
C PRO A 285 -20.55 3.42 -26.28
N PRO A 286 -21.62 2.67 -26.58
CA PRO A 286 -22.42 2.87 -27.80
C PRO A 286 -23.00 4.28 -27.83
N PRO A 287 -23.20 4.86 -29.03
CA PRO A 287 -23.78 6.18 -29.12
C PRO A 287 -25.20 6.18 -28.54
N ALA A 288 -25.48 7.19 -27.72
CA ALA A 288 -26.80 7.36 -27.11
C ALA A 288 -27.85 7.54 -28.22
N GLU A 289 -28.75 6.58 -28.36
CA GLU A 289 -29.98 6.79 -29.14
C GLU A 289 -30.84 7.82 -28.41
N LYS A 290 -31.15 8.88 -29.16
CA LYS A 290 -32.12 9.89 -28.71
C LYS A 290 -33.52 9.27 -28.72
N ILE A 291 -34.15 9.23 -27.56
CA ILE A 291 -35.59 9.18 -27.41
C ILE A 291 -36.06 10.58 -26.95
#